data_6bb2e2b0b7edddb3942785e26995f1fe
#
_entry.id   6bb2e2b0b7edddb3942785e26995f1fe
#
_cell.length_a   1.000
_cell.length_b   1.000
_cell.length_c   1.000
_cell.angle_alpha   90.00
_cell.angle_beta   90.00
_cell.angle_gamma   90.00
#
_symmetry.space_group_name_H-M   'P 1'
#
loop_
_entity.id
_entity.type
_entity.pdbx_description
1 polymer ?
#
loop_
_entity_poly.entity_id
_entity_poly.type
_entity_poly.pdbx_seq_one_letter_code
_entity_poly.pdbx_strand_id
1 'polypeptide(L)'
;MKQFFLAAILFTATLYSCNTTQGLVNIEPKKGTIQLPAKGEFRIWDKTKHGSFSVILTNASKTQSCELYTVSSSGREKWINPSLLANSELTIIIPANGHLFVKNFNGNVLPIDYIINE
;
A
#
# COMPACT_ATOMS: atom_id res chain seq x y z
N MET A 1 -24.79 30.36 -31.18
CA MET A 1 -24.52 29.89 -30.92
C MET A 1 -23.91 29.99 -30.17
N LYS A 2 -23.74 30.09 -29.92
CA LYS A 2 -23.27 30.10 -29.25
C LYS A 2 -23.40 29.66 -28.18
N GLN A 3 -23.69 29.33 -27.77
CA GLN A 3 -23.84 28.88 -26.84
C GLN A 3 -23.42 27.80 -26.56
N PHE A 4 -23.48 27.10 -26.89
CA PHE A 4 -23.11 26.02 -26.69
C PHE A 4 -21.77 25.94 -26.49
N PHE A 5 -21.36 26.46 -26.73
CA PHE A 5 -20.17 26.49 -26.69
C PHE A 5 -19.70 26.59 -25.41
N LEU A 6 -20.24 27.26 -24.81
CA LEU A 6 -19.92 27.45 -23.65
C LEU A 6 -19.92 26.27 -22.91
N ALA A 7 -20.71 25.55 -23.09
CA ALA A 7 -20.74 24.46 -22.38
C ALA A 7 -19.51 23.73 -22.41
N ALA A 8 -18.96 23.71 -23.41
CA ALA A 8 -17.83 23.03 -23.51
C ALA A 8 -16.93 23.34 -22.48
N ILE A 9 -16.87 24.48 -22.20
CA ILE A 9 -16.00 24.80 -21.32
C ILE A 9 -16.09 24.21 -20.13
N LEU A 10 -17.04 24.23 -19.72
CA LEU A 10 -17.13 23.77 -18.55
C LEU A 10 -16.70 22.59 -18.31
N PHE A 11 -16.88 21.86 -18.88
CA PHE A 11 -16.58 20.67 -18.65
C PHE A 11 -15.29 20.38 -18.43
N THR A 12 -14.61 21.07 -18.92
CA THR A 12 -13.38 20.71 -18.83
C THR A 12 -12.94 20.86 -17.55
N ALA A 13 -13.27 21.73 -17.04
CA ALA A 13 -12.78 21.97 -15.88
C ALA A 13 -12.94 20.89 -15.02
N THR A 14 -13.70 20.40 -15.19
CA THR A 14 -13.87 19.49 -14.30
C THR A 14 -13.02 18.48 -14.33
N LEU A 15 -12.63 18.40 -15.05
CA LEU A 15 -11.95 17.42 -15.01
C LEU A 15 -10.88 17.46 -14.38
N TYR A 16 -10.88 18.09 -14.27
CA TYR A 16 -10.08 17.96 -13.74
C TYR A 16 -9.87 18.01 -12.65
N SER A 17 -10.15 18.25 -12.56
CA SER A 17 -10.02 18.22 -11.71
C SER A 17 -9.85 17.58 -11.06
N CYS A 18 -9.85 17.42 -11.26
CA CYS A 18 -9.66 16.80 -10.84
C CYS A 18 -8.86 16.40 -10.62
N ASN A 19 -8.50 16.53 -10.77
CA ASN A 19 -7.79 16.14 -10.59
C ASN A 19 -7.10 16.34 -9.98
N THR A 20 -6.92 16.79 -9.87
CA THR A 20 -6.37 16.96 -9.27
C THR A 20 -6.28 16.91 -8.37
N THR A 21 -6.39 16.97 -8.22
CA THR A 21 -6.25 16.78 -7.42
C THR A 21 -5.80 16.35 -6.95
N GLN A 22 -5.36 16.35 -7.16
CA GLN A 22 -4.94 15.84 -6.78
C GLN A 22 -4.20 15.66 -6.06
N GLY A 23 -3.63 16.03 -6.16
CA GLY A 23 -2.60 15.81 -5.59
C GLY A 23 -2.65 15.26 -4.31
N LEU A 24 -3.03 15.58 -3.78
CA LEU A 24 -3.10 15.22 -2.67
C LEU A 24 -3.34 14.00 -2.49
N VAL A 25 -3.64 13.66 -3.18
CA VAL A 25 -3.99 12.58 -3.01
C VAL A 25 -3.13 11.53 -2.84
N ASN A 26 -2.05 11.66 -2.71
CA ASN A 26 -1.23 10.60 -2.56
C ASN A 26 -1.12 10.11 -1.20
N ILE A 27 -2.02 10.37 -0.36
CA ILE A 27 -1.99 9.76 0.93
C ILE A 27 -2.59 8.41 0.81
N GLU A 28 -1.83 7.42 1.15
CA GLU A 28 -2.25 6.05 1.09
C GLU A 28 -3.31 5.78 2.15
N PRO A 29 -4.39 5.08 1.84
CA PRO A 29 -5.38 4.77 2.86
C PRO A 29 -4.77 3.92 3.97
N LYS A 30 -5.32 4.04 5.16
CA LYS A 30 -4.81 3.29 6.30
C LYS A 30 -5.33 1.86 6.34
N LYS A 31 -6.21 1.49 5.45
CA LYS A 31 -6.58 0.09 5.31
C LYS A 31 -6.99 -0.17 3.88
N GLY A 32 -6.83 -1.39 3.45
CA GLY A 32 -7.19 -1.78 2.09
C GLY A 32 -6.64 -3.14 1.77
N THR A 33 -6.68 -3.46 0.49
CA THR A 33 -6.16 -4.71 -0.03
C THR A 33 -5.09 -4.41 -1.07
N ILE A 34 -3.95 -5.05 -0.94
CA ILE A 34 -2.89 -4.95 -1.92
C ILE A 34 -2.95 -6.16 -2.81
N GLN A 35 -2.92 -5.95 -4.13
CA GLN A 35 -2.77 -7.04 -5.09
C GLN A 35 -1.28 -7.20 -5.32
N LEU A 36 -0.66 -8.07 -4.54
CA LEU A 36 0.79 -8.24 -4.57
C LEU A 36 1.17 -9.01 -5.82
N PRO A 37 1.92 -8.41 -6.74
CA PRO A 37 2.18 -9.08 -8.03
C PRO A 37 2.99 -10.35 -7.87
N ALA A 38 2.81 -11.27 -8.82
CA ALA A 38 3.60 -12.49 -8.86
C ALA A 38 5.09 -12.12 -8.91
N LYS A 39 5.88 -12.74 -8.05
CA LYS A 39 7.32 -12.50 -7.96
C LYS A 39 7.68 -11.06 -7.64
N GLY A 40 6.73 -10.28 -7.12
CA GLY A 40 6.93 -8.88 -6.86
C GLY A 40 6.91 -8.54 -5.38
N GLU A 41 7.09 -7.28 -5.08
CA GLU A 41 7.05 -6.82 -3.71
C GLU A 41 6.35 -5.47 -3.65
N PHE A 42 5.91 -5.10 -2.45
CA PHE A 42 5.19 -3.87 -2.23
C PHE A 42 5.59 -3.28 -0.89
N ARG A 43 5.85 -1.97 -0.88
CA ARG A 43 6.15 -1.27 0.37
C ARG A 43 4.86 -0.76 0.97
N ILE A 44 4.58 -1.17 2.21
CA ILE A 44 3.39 -0.72 2.90
C ILE A 44 3.64 0.70 3.40
N TRP A 45 2.75 1.60 3.03
CA TRP A 45 2.75 2.99 3.51
C TRP A 45 4.07 3.70 3.23
N ASP A 46 4.17 4.26 2.06
CA ASP A 46 5.43 4.78 1.56
C ASP A 46 5.84 6.13 2.11
N LYS A 47 5.26 6.60 3.20
CA LYS A 47 5.73 7.81 3.85
C LYS A 47 7.16 7.60 4.34
N THR A 48 8.01 8.55 4.04
CA THR A 48 9.41 8.43 4.44
C THR A 48 9.68 9.01 5.82
N LYS A 49 8.82 9.90 6.29
CA LYS A 49 8.95 10.47 7.62
C LYS A 49 7.68 10.22 8.41
N HIS A 50 7.80 9.49 9.48
CA HIS A 50 6.65 9.13 10.29
C HIS A 50 7.11 8.64 11.66
N GLY A 51 6.21 8.65 12.63
CA GLY A 51 6.48 8.02 13.92
C GLY A 51 6.37 6.52 13.78
N SER A 52 6.52 5.82 14.87
CA SER A 52 6.31 4.37 14.84
C SER A 52 4.83 4.10 14.61
N PHE A 53 4.54 2.99 13.96
CA PHE A 53 3.17 2.58 13.70
C PHE A 53 3.11 1.06 13.66
N SER A 54 1.91 0.52 13.74
CA SER A 54 1.74 -0.91 13.60
C SER A 54 0.91 -1.21 12.37
N VAL A 55 1.12 -2.38 11.81
CA VAL A 55 0.38 -2.85 10.64
C VAL A 55 -0.15 -4.23 10.96
N ILE A 56 -1.42 -4.43 10.68
CA ILE A 56 -2.02 -5.75 10.75
C ILE A 56 -2.15 -6.22 9.31
N LEU A 57 -1.51 -7.34 8.99
CA LEU A 57 -1.56 -7.93 7.66
C LEU A 57 -2.32 -9.24 7.72
N THR A 58 -3.23 -9.43 6.77
CA THR A 58 -4.01 -10.66 6.67
C THR A 58 -3.81 -11.26 5.29
N ASN A 59 -3.38 -12.50 5.25
CA ASN A 59 -3.23 -13.23 4.00
C ASN A 59 -4.44 -14.14 3.85
N ALA A 60 -5.35 -13.77 2.96
CA ALA A 60 -6.57 -14.52 2.76
C ALA A 60 -6.39 -15.70 1.81
N SER A 61 -5.23 -15.88 1.22
CA SER A 61 -4.98 -17.05 0.39
C SER A 61 -5.04 -18.32 1.23
N LYS A 62 -5.59 -19.35 0.68
CA LYS A 62 -5.70 -20.61 1.40
C LYS A 62 -4.48 -21.50 1.23
N THR A 63 -3.62 -21.17 0.30
CA THR A 63 -2.53 -22.06 -0.08
C THR A 63 -1.17 -21.40 -0.16
N GLN A 64 -1.10 -20.08 -0.29
CA GLN A 64 0.17 -19.42 -0.58
C GLN A 64 0.54 -18.46 0.53
N SER A 65 1.82 -18.41 0.86
CA SER A 65 2.36 -17.51 1.86
C SER A 65 3.21 -16.43 1.18
N CYS A 66 3.57 -15.40 1.92
CA CYS A 66 4.50 -14.39 1.43
C CYS A 66 5.49 -14.04 2.54
N GLU A 67 6.58 -13.39 2.14
CA GLU A 67 7.63 -13.01 3.07
C GLU A 67 7.50 -11.55 3.43
N LEU A 68 8.03 -11.19 4.59
CA LEU A 68 7.99 -9.82 5.07
C LEU A 68 9.38 -9.43 5.54
N TYR A 69 9.76 -8.19 5.27
CA TYR A 69 10.98 -7.67 5.87
C TYR A 69 10.81 -6.18 6.15
N THR A 70 11.55 -5.71 7.14
CA THR A 70 11.57 -4.29 7.49
C THR A 70 12.91 -3.70 7.13
N VAL A 71 12.90 -2.40 6.86
CA VAL A 71 14.13 -1.65 6.64
C VAL A 71 14.10 -0.50 7.64
N SER A 72 15.10 -0.41 8.51
CA SER A 72 15.16 0.64 9.51
C SER A 72 15.52 1.98 8.88
N SER A 73 15.40 3.05 9.65
CA SER A 73 15.79 4.37 9.17
C SER A 73 17.27 4.43 8.78
N SER A 74 18.08 3.53 9.31
CA SER A 74 19.50 3.46 8.96
C SER A 74 19.77 2.53 7.78
N GLY A 75 18.72 1.95 7.20
CA GLY A 75 18.88 1.09 6.04
C GLY A 75 19.10 -0.38 6.35
N ARG A 76 18.95 -0.78 7.60
CA ARG A 76 19.18 -2.18 7.97
C ARG A 76 17.94 -3.02 7.65
N GLU A 77 18.13 -4.09 6.90
CA GLU A 77 17.06 -5.03 6.59
C GLU A 77 16.93 -6.08 7.67
N LYS A 78 15.70 -6.46 7.94
CA LYS A 78 15.43 -7.55 8.86
C LYS A 78 14.23 -8.33 8.37
N TRP A 79 14.44 -9.59 8.05
CA TRP A 79 13.36 -10.47 7.63
C TRP A 79 12.57 -10.93 8.84
N ILE A 80 11.26 -10.99 8.67
CA ILE A 80 10.35 -11.35 9.76
C ILE A 80 10.09 -12.83 9.69
N ASN A 81 10.19 -13.48 10.85
CA ASN A 81 10.00 -14.90 10.96
C ASN A 81 9.05 -15.16 12.11
N PRO A 82 7.94 -15.86 11.89
CA PRO A 82 7.59 -16.56 10.64
C PRO A 82 7.07 -15.61 9.57
N SER A 83 7.05 -16.09 8.35
CA SER A 83 6.47 -15.32 7.25
C SER A 83 4.95 -15.26 7.41
N LEU A 84 4.30 -14.51 6.54
CA LEU A 84 2.84 -14.40 6.57
C LEU A 84 2.27 -15.62 5.86
N LEU A 85 1.89 -16.60 6.64
CA LEU A 85 1.42 -17.88 6.11
C LEU A 85 0.04 -17.76 5.50
N ALA A 86 -0.31 -18.73 4.68
CA ALA A 86 -1.64 -18.79 4.10
C ALA A 86 -2.69 -18.74 5.21
N ASN A 87 -3.72 -17.97 4.98
CA ASN A 87 -4.88 -17.88 5.87
C ASN A 87 -4.48 -17.44 7.28
N SER A 88 -3.53 -16.54 7.39
CA SER A 88 -3.05 -16.08 8.71
C SER A 88 -2.98 -14.55 8.77
N GLU A 89 -2.76 -14.08 9.97
CA GLU A 89 -2.69 -12.66 10.27
C GLU A 89 -1.48 -12.39 11.15
N LEU A 90 -0.79 -11.28 10.90
CA LEU A 90 0.33 -10.85 11.73
C LEU A 90 0.22 -9.37 12.02
N THR A 91 0.64 -8.98 13.22
CA THR A 91 0.75 -7.57 13.59
C THR A 91 2.24 -7.25 13.71
N ILE A 92 2.68 -6.21 13.02
CA ILE A 92 4.08 -5.85 12.97
C ILE A 92 4.22 -4.40 13.38
N ILE A 93 5.18 -4.11 14.25
CA ILE A 93 5.47 -2.74 14.68
C ILE A 93 6.63 -2.21 13.87
N ILE A 94 6.42 -1.06 13.23
CA ILE A 94 7.43 -0.43 12.40
C ILE A 94 7.96 0.78 13.16
N PRO A 95 9.26 0.86 13.38
CA PRO A 95 9.82 2.01 14.12
C PRO A 95 9.74 3.29 13.30
N ALA A 96 9.98 4.41 13.95
CA ALA A 96 9.93 5.70 13.28
C ALA A 96 10.82 5.69 12.05
N ASN A 97 10.29 6.17 10.95
CA ASN A 97 10.98 6.29 9.66
C ASN A 97 11.47 4.96 9.08
N GLY A 98 10.95 3.85 9.59
CA GLY A 98 11.23 2.54 8.99
C GLY A 98 10.21 2.19 7.94
N HIS A 99 10.45 1.09 7.26
CA HIS A 99 9.58 0.63 6.19
C HIS A 99 9.28 -0.86 6.32
N LEU A 100 8.12 -1.26 5.83
CA LEU A 100 7.74 -2.66 5.78
C LEU A 100 7.52 -3.05 4.33
N PHE A 101 8.13 -4.15 3.92
CA PHE A 101 7.95 -4.68 2.58
C PHE A 101 7.32 -6.07 2.65
N VAL A 102 6.43 -6.33 1.72
CA VAL A 102 5.78 -7.62 1.56
C VAL A 102 6.24 -8.19 0.23
N LYS A 103 6.78 -9.39 0.22
CA LYS A 103 7.36 -9.97 -0.98
C LYS A 103 6.68 -11.28 -1.34
N ASN A 104 6.26 -11.38 -2.59
CA ASN A 104 5.56 -12.55 -3.10
C ASN A 104 6.51 -13.37 -3.96
N PHE A 105 6.84 -14.57 -3.53
CA PHE A 105 7.69 -15.46 -4.30
C PHE A 105 6.86 -16.42 -5.18
N ASN A 106 5.54 -16.31 -5.10
CA ASN A 106 4.66 -17.20 -5.85
C ASN A 106 4.49 -16.73 -7.29
N GLY A 107 4.05 -17.60 -8.14
CA GLY A 107 3.80 -17.27 -9.55
C GLY A 107 2.45 -16.66 -9.81
N ASN A 108 1.67 -16.38 -8.78
CA ASN A 108 0.33 -15.79 -8.91
C ASN A 108 0.24 -14.54 -8.07
N VAL A 109 -0.69 -13.66 -8.42
CA VAL A 109 -1.00 -12.47 -7.63
C VAL A 109 -1.54 -12.94 -6.28
N LEU A 110 -1.14 -12.24 -5.21
CA LEU A 110 -1.54 -12.60 -3.86
C LEU A 110 -2.21 -11.40 -3.20
N PRO A 111 -3.50 -11.50 -2.84
CA PRO A 111 -4.16 -10.38 -2.16
C PRO A 111 -3.81 -10.37 -0.68
N ILE A 112 -3.39 -9.23 -0.19
CA ILE A 112 -3.02 -9.05 1.21
C ILE A 112 -3.81 -7.86 1.76
N ASP A 113 -4.56 -8.09 2.83
CA ASP A 113 -5.28 -7.02 3.49
C ASP A 113 -4.36 -6.37 4.52
N TYR A 114 -4.46 -5.08 4.67
CA TYR A 114 -3.64 -4.38 5.64
C TYR A 114 -4.46 -3.33 6.40
N ILE A 115 -4.07 -3.09 7.64
CA ILE A 115 -4.62 -2.02 8.47
C ILE A 115 -3.44 -1.35 9.15
N ILE A 116 -3.32 -0.03 8.97
CA ILE A 116 -2.25 0.75 9.58
C ILE A 116 -2.80 1.50 10.78
N ASN A 117 -2.14 1.35 11.91
CA ASN A 117 -2.49 2.08 13.13
C ASN A 117 -1.31 2.92 13.55
N GLU A 118 -1.51 4.23 13.58
CA GLU A 118 -0.48 5.16 14.02
C GLU A 118 -0.51 5.37 15.51
#